data_0ab50dce4cfd73462edd635b108086bc
#
_entry.id   0ab50dce4cfd73462edd635b108086bc
#
_cell.length_a   1.000
_cell.length_b   1.000
_cell.length_c   1.000
_cell.angle_alpha   90.00
_cell.angle_beta   90.00
_cell.angle_gamma   90.00
#
_symmetry.space_group_name_H-M   'P 1'
#
loop_
_entity.id
_entity.type
_entity.pdbx_description
1 polymer ?
#
loop_
_entity_poly.entity_id
_entity_poly.type
_entity_poly.pdbx_seq_one_letter_code
_entity_poly.pdbx_strand_id
1 'polypeptide(L)'
;MQEIISMEKYNNWKLKFYTIWAGQAVSLITSAILQMAIIFYLTEKTGSAMVLSMASLVGFLPYAVFGPAIGVLVDRHDRKKIMIGADLIIAAAGAVLAIVALYMELPIWMVMVVLFIRSIGTAFHTPALNAVTPLLVPEEQLTKCAGYSQSLQSISYIVSPAVAALLYSVWELNAIIAIDVLGAVIASITVAIVRIPKLGDQVQSLKPNFIREMKEGMAVLRQNKGLFALLLVGTLYMFVYMPINALYPLITMEYFNGTPMHISITEIAYASGMLIGGLLLGLFGNYQKRILLITASIFMMGISLTISGLLPQSGFFIFVVCCAIMGLSVPFYSGVQTALFQEKIKPEYLGRVFSLTGSIMSLAMPIGLILSGFIADRIGVNHWFLLSGILIICIAIVCPMITEIRKLDLKQNS
;
A
#
# COMPACT_ATOMS: atom_id res chain seq x y z
N MET A 1 26.88 20.59 19.80
CA MET A 1 26.90 20.92 18.36
C MET A 1 26.01 19.98 17.54
N GLN A 2 26.06 18.66 17.72
CA GLN A 2 25.15 17.72 17.07
C GLN A 2 23.68 17.89 17.45
N GLU A 3 23.35 18.18 18.72
CA GLU A 3 21.97 18.46 19.15
C GLU A 3 21.40 19.75 18.56
N ILE A 4 22.19 20.81 18.42
CA ILE A 4 21.75 22.08 17.82
C ILE A 4 21.47 21.87 16.31
N ILE A 5 22.32 21.10 15.62
CA ILE A 5 22.12 20.75 14.20
C ILE A 5 20.87 19.85 14.02
N SER A 6 20.58 18.96 14.98
CA SER A 6 19.38 18.14 14.95
C SER A 6 18.11 18.95 15.22
N MET A 7 18.15 19.92 16.12
CA MET A 7 17.02 20.83 16.40
C MET A 7 16.69 21.73 15.19
N GLU A 8 17.69 22.27 14.47
CA GLU A 8 17.46 23.04 13.26
C GLU A 8 16.91 22.19 12.10
N LYS A 9 17.39 20.95 11.96
CA LYS A 9 16.97 20.03 10.91
C LYS A 9 15.46 19.72 10.99
N TYR A 10 14.92 19.56 12.19
CA TYR A 10 13.52 19.21 12.41
C TYR A 10 12.65 20.39 12.85
N ASN A 11 13.11 21.61 12.68
CA ASN A 11 12.32 22.80 13.00
C ASN A 11 11.01 22.79 12.20
N ASN A 12 9.87 22.93 12.92
CA ASN A 12 8.51 22.89 12.34
C ASN A 12 8.17 21.61 11.55
N TRP A 13 8.76 20.44 11.92
CA TRP A 13 8.52 19.19 11.23
C TRP A 13 7.03 18.82 11.17
N LYS A 14 6.27 19.09 12.23
CA LYS A 14 4.83 18.82 12.28
C LYS A 14 4.09 19.58 11.18
N LEU A 15 4.35 20.88 11.07
CA LEU A 15 3.70 21.70 10.03
C LEU A 15 4.04 21.17 8.62
N LYS A 16 5.31 20.87 8.36
CA LYS A 16 5.77 20.35 7.06
C LYS A 16 5.12 18.99 6.74
N PHE A 17 5.14 18.08 7.70
CA PHE A 17 4.55 16.75 7.56
C PHE A 17 3.04 16.83 7.32
N TYR A 18 2.29 17.54 8.20
CA TYR A 18 0.84 17.60 8.08
C TYR A 18 0.37 18.36 6.85
N THR A 19 1.13 19.35 6.35
CA THR A 19 0.80 20.04 5.09
C THR A 19 0.87 19.06 3.90
N ILE A 20 1.95 18.30 3.77
CA ILE A 20 2.07 17.30 2.71
C ILE A 20 1.01 16.20 2.92
N TRP A 21 0.89 15.68 4.14
CA TRP A 21 -0.02 14.59 4.47
C TRP A 21 -1.48 14.95 4.17
N ALA A 22 -1.92 16.18 4.49
CA ALA A 22 -3.28 16.63 4.19
C ALA A 22 -3.55 16.72 2.68
N GLY A 23 -2.61 17.24 1.89
CA GLY A 23 -2.74 17.25 0.43
C GLY A 23 -2.77 15.84 -0.15
N GLN A 24 -1.91 14.95 0.33
CA GLN A 24 -1.90 13.54 -0.06
C GLN A 24 -3.17 12.80 0.37
N ALA A 25 -3.77 13.18 1.52
CA ALA A 25 -5.05 12.62 1.97
C ALA A 25 -6.19 12.94 0.98
N VAL A 26 -6.27 14.19 0.53
CA VAL A 26 -7.26 14.59 -0.47
C VAL A 26 -7.06 13.80 -1.76
N SER A 27 -5.84 13.76 -2.29
CA SER A 27 -5.52 13.04 -3.53
C SER A 27 -5.81 11.54 -3.40
N LEU A 28 -5.46 10.90 -2.29
CA LEU A 28 -5.70 9.47 -2.06
C LEU A 28 -7.20 9.14 -2.08
N ILE A 29 -8.01 9.94 -1.37
CA ILE A 29 -9.47 9.71 -1.30
C ILE A 29 -10.10 9.94 -2.67
N THR A 30 -9.79 11.04 -3.35
CA THR A 30 -10.36 11.33 -4.68
C THR A 30 -9.94 10.29 -5.72
N SER A 31 -8.69 9.81 -5.67
CA SER A 31 -8.19 8.74 -6.53
C SER A 31 -8.87 7.40 -6.27
N ALA A 32 -9.15 7.07 -5.02
CA ALA A 32 -9.89 5.85 -4.68
C ALA A 32 -11.36 5.93 -5.10
N ILE A 33 -12.00 7.10 -4.97
CA ILE A 33 -13.35 7.35 -5.49
C ILE A 33 -13.38 7.17 -7.01
N LEU A 34 -12.44 7.78 -7.74
CA LEU A 34 -12.36 7.63 -9.19
C LEU A 34 -12.11 6.18 -9.61
N GLN A 35 -11.24 5.47 -8.90
CA GLN A 35 -10.96 4.05 -9.18
C GLN A 35 -12.24 3.21 -9.10
N MET A 36 -13.07 3.42 -8.07
CA MET A 36 -14.36 2.73 -7.92
C MET A 36 -15.35 3.17 -9.01
N ALA A 37 -15.43 4.46 -9.34
CA ALA A 37 -16.29 4.95 -10.40
C ALA A 37 -15.92 4.36 -11.78
N ILE A 38 -14.62 4.21 -12.06
CA ILE A 38 -14.14 3.52 -13.27
C ILE A 38 -14.57 2.04 -13.28
N ILE A 39 -14.50 1.35 -12.14
CA ILE A 39 -14.96 -0.04 -12.03
C ILE A 39 -16.46 -0.12 -12.31
N PHE A 40 -17.28 0.78 -11.75
CA PHE A 40 -18.72 0.84 -12.03
C PHE A 40 -18.98 1.10 -13.51
N TYR A 41 -18.31 2.07 -14.11
CA TYR A 41 -18.43 2.39 -15.54
C TYR A 41 -18.08 1.20 -16.44
N LEU A 42 -16.93 0.55 -16.18
CA LEU A 42 -16.51 -0.61 -16.97
C LEU A 42 -17.48 -1.80 -16.80
N THR A 43 -18.00 -2.00 -15.59
CA THR A 43 -18.97 -3.07 -15.29
C THR A 43 -20.28 -2.83 -16.05
N GLU A 44 -20.83 -1.62 -15.97
CA GLU A 44 -22.06 -1.23 -16.64
C GLU A 44 -21.92 -1.29 -18.17
N LYS A 45 -20.79 -0.80 -18.68
CA LYS A 45 -20.52 -0.73 -20.12
C LYS A 45 -20.26 -2.09 -20.74
N THR A 46 -19.66 -3.04 -20.02
CA THR A 46 -19.15 -4.28 -20.63
C THR A 46 -19.74 -5.55 -20.04
N GLY A 47 -20.16 -5.56 -18.80
CA GLY A 47 -20.56 -6.77 -18.08
C GLY A 47 -19.47 -7.87 -18.08
N SER A 48 -18.20 -7.52 -18.38
CA SER A 48 -17.12 -8.46 -18.64
C SER A 48 -16.13 -8.54 -17.48
N ALA A 49 -16.06 -9.69 -16.83
CA ALA A 49 -15.03 -9.98 -15.83
C ALA A 49 -13.61 -9.87 -16.42
N MET A 50 -13.44 -10.19 -17.70
CA MET A 50 -12.15 -10.06 -18.39
C MET A 50 -11.69 -8.61 -18.46
N VAL A 51 -12.59 -7.67 -18.79
CA VAL A 51 -12.26 -6.23 -18.86
C VAL A 51 -11.86 -5.72 -17.48
N LEU A 52 -12.57 -6.12 -16.41
CA LEU A 52 -12.25 -5.74 -15.04
C LEU A 52 -10.91 -6.32 -14.58
N SER A 53 -10.65 -7.57 -14.93
CA SER A 53 -9.35 -8.22 -14.65
C SER A 53 -8.21 -7.51 -15.38
N MET A 54 -8.40 -7.14 -16.66
CA MET A 54 -7.41 -6.37 -17.42
C MET A 54 -7.20 -4.96 -16.86
N ALA A 55 -8.26 -4.28 -16.42
CA ALA A 55 -8.14 -2.99 -15.76
C ALA A 55 -7.31 -3.06 -14.47
N SER A 56 -7.54 -4.10 -13.67
CA SER A 56 -6.76 -4.37 -12.45
C SER A 56 -5.31 -4.69 -12.78
N LEU A 57 -5.07 -5.52 -13.79
CA LEU A 57 -3.72 -5.89 -14.24
C LEU A 57 -2.96 -4.66 -14.73
N VAL A 58 -3.57 -3.85 -15.60
CA VAL A 58 -2.98 -2.63 -16.16
C VAL A 58 -2.69 -1.60 -15.06
N GLY A 59 -3.57 -1.49 -14.07
CA GLY A 59 -3.38 -0.61 -12.91
C GLY A 59 -2.26 -1.06 -11.96
N PHE A 60 -1.84 -2.32 -12.02
CA PHE A 60 -0.87 -2.89 -11.07
C PHE A 60 0.49 -3.25 -11.72
N LEU A 61 0.47 -3.81 -12.93
CA LEU A 61 1.66 -4.34 -13.61
C LEU A 61 2.80 -3.32 -13.78
N PRO A 62 2.55 -2.05 -14.17
CA PRO A 62 3.62 -1.06 -14.29
C PRO A 62 4.39 -0.86 -12.99
N TYR A 63 3.71 -0.78 -11.86
CA TYR A 63 4.36 -0.67 -10.55
C TYR A 63 5.25 -1.88 -10.25
N ALA A 64 4.75 -3.08 -10.50
CA ALA A 64 5.48 -4.32 -10.23
C ALA A 64 6.73 -4.48 -11.10
N VAL A 65 6.61 -4.15 -12.40
CA VAL A 65 7.70 -4.34 -13.39
C VAL A 65 8.74 -3.21 -13.32
N PHE A 66 8.27 -1.96 -13.29
CA PHE A 66 9.16 -0.80 -13.36
C PHE A 66 9.60 -0.28 -12.00
N GLY A 67 9.01 -0.77 -10.90
CA GLY A 67 9.31 -0.32 -9.55
C GLY A 67 10.80 -0.25 -9.21
N PRO A 68 11.60 -1.32 -9.42
CA PRO A 68 13.03 -1.28 -9.14
C PRO A 68 13.78 -0.21 -9.93
N ALA A 69 13.43 -0.06 -11.21
CA ALA A 69 14.01 0.94 -12.09
C ALA A 69 13.65 2.37 -11.66
N ILE A 70 12.38 2.55 -11.28
CA ILE A 70 11.85 3.84 -10.83
C ILE A 70 12.48 4.24 -9.49
N GLY A 71 12.72 3.30 -8.57
CA GLY A 71 13.38 3.59 -7.30
C GLY A 71 14.76 4.21 -7.49
N VAL A 72 15.53 3.69 -8.43
CA VAL A 72 16.83 4.24 -8.82
C VAL A 72 16.71 5.66 -9.35
N LEU A 73 15.69 5.93 -10.17
CA LEU A 73 15.44 7.29 -10.69
C LEU A 73 15.03 8.25 -9.56
N VAL A 74 14.22 7.81 -8.63
CA VAL A 74 13.77 8.60 -7.46
C VAL A 74 14.94 9.01 -6.58
N ASP A 75 15.91 8.11 -6.36
CA ASP A 75 17.06 8.42 -5.51
C ASP A 75 18.00 9.46 -6.14
N ARG A 76 18.04 9.55 -7.46
CA ARG A 76 18.94 10.45 -8.21
C ARG A 76 18.37 11.83 -8.45
N HIS A 77 17.06 11.95 -8.39
CA HIS A 77 16.40 13.19 -8.73
C HIS A 77 15.80 13.85 -7.47
N ASP A 78 15.48 15.12 -7.62
CA ASP A 78 14.78 15.85 -6.58
C ASP A 78 13.41 15.21 -6.34
N ARG A 79 13.26 14.54 -5.18
CA ARG A 79 12.05 13.81 -4.80
C ARG A 79 10.80 14.69 -4.81
N LYS A 80 10.97 15.98 -4.47
CA LYS A 80 9.89 16.97 -4.56
C LYS A 80 9.40 17.14 -6.00
N LYS A 81 10.35 17.27 -6.96
CA LYS A 81 10.01 17.42 -8.38
C LYS A 81 9.34 16.15 -8.93
N ILE A 82 9.79 14.96 -8.48
CA ILE A 82 9.19 13.68 -8.88
C ILE A 82 7.75 13.59 -8.39
N MET A 83 7.49 13.91 -7.11
CA MET A 83 6.13 13.88 -6.56
C MET A 83 5.19 14.83 -7.34
N ILE A 84 5.60 16.08 -7.52
CA ILE A 84 4.83 17.07 -8.27
C ILE A 84 4.63 16.63 -9.73
N GLY A 85 5.69 16.15 -10.39
CA GLY A 85 5.61 15.68 -11.77
C GLY A 85 4.68 14.47 -11.94
N ALA A 86 4.73 13.52 -11.03
CA ALA A 86 3.85 12.36 -11.03
C ALA A 86 2.38 12.76 -10.86
N ASP A 87 2.07 13.61 -9.85
CA ASP A 87 0.71 14.11 -9.61
C ASP A 87 0.19 14.90 -10.83
N LEU A 88 1.01 15.73 -11.45
CA LEU A 88 0.63 16.51 -12.63
C LEU A 88 0.41 15.62 -13.88
N ILE A 89 1.18 14.57 -14.07
CA ILE A 89 0.98 13.60 -15.16
C ILE A 89 -0.34 12.85 -14.95
N ILE A 90 -0.63 12.41 -13.73
CA ILE A 90 -1.89 11.78 -13.37
C ILE A 90 -3.06 12.74 -13.61
N ALA A 91 -2.93 13.99 -13.15
CA ALA A 91 -3.95 15.03 -13.34
C ALA A 91 -4.18 15.34 -14.83
N ALA A 92 -3.12 15.45 -15.62
CA ALA A 92 -3.22 15.70 -17.06
C ALA A 92 -3.93 14.55 -17.79
N ALA A 93 -3.58 13.30 -17.49
CA ALA A 93 -4.25 12.13 -18.06
C ALA A 93 -5.73 12.08 -17.66
N GLY A 94 -6.05 12.38 -16.39
CA GLY A 94 -7.42 12.50 -15.90
C GLY A 94 -8.17 13.64 -16.62
N ALA A 95 -7.56 14.82 -16.76
CA ALA A 95 -8.18 15.96 -17.44
C ALA A 95 -8.51 15.65 -18.91
N VAL A 96 -7.60 14.98 -19.63
CA VAL A 96 -7.87 14.52 -21.00
C VAL A 96 -9.06 13.57 -21.01
N LEU A 97 -9.12 12.60 -20.08
CA LEU A 97 -10.23 11.66 -19.99
C LEU A 97 -11.55 12.38 -19.67
N ALA A 98 -11.54 13.35 -18.73
CA ALA A 98 -12.73 14.14 -18.40
C ALA A 98 -13.24 14.95 -19.59
N ILE A 99 -12.32 15.60 -20.34
CA ILE A 99 -12.70 16.38 -21.53
C ILE A 99 -13.32 15.47 -22.60
N VAL A 100 -12.73 14.30 -22.89
CA VAL A 100 -13.30 13.37 -23.87
C VAL A 100 -14.68 12.88 -23.42
N ALA A 101 -14.84 12.60 -22.12
CA ALA A 101 -16.14 12.17 -21.55
C ALA A 101 -17.26 13.22 -21.69
N LEU A 102 -16.94 14.52 -21.88
CA LEU A 102 -17.93 15.58 -22.16
C LEU A 102 -18.52 15.48 -23.58
N TYR A 103 -17.77 14.93 -24.53
CA TYR A 103 -18.15 14.97 -25.95
C TYR A 103 -18.58 13.60 -26.50
N MET A 104 -18.13 12.54 -25.86
CA MET A 104 -18.41 11.17 -26.32
C MET A 104 -18.29 10.14 -25.19
N GLU A 105 -18.93 8.99 -25.39
CA GLU A 105 -18.72 7.85 -24.49
C GLU A 105 -17.26 7.41 -24.51
N LEU A 106 -16.71 7.18 -23.32
CA LEU A 106 -15.31 6.80 -23.18
C LEU A 106 -15.05 5.41 -23.77
N PRO A 107 -14.16 5.29 -24.76
CA PRO A 107 -13.75 3.99 -25.26
C PRO A 107 -12.92 3.26 -24.20
N ILE A 108 -13.14 1.94 -24.05
CA ILE A 108 -12.48 1.09 -23.04
C ILE A 108 -10.96 1.21 -23.12
N TRP A 109 -10.39 1.20 -24.33
CA TRP A 109 -8.94 1.32 -24.51
C TRP A 109 -8.36 2.61 -23.93
N MET A 110 -9.10 3.72 -24.01
CA MET A 110 -8.66 5.01 -23.47
C MET A 110 -8.64 4.98 -21.94
N VAL A 111 -9.66 4.38 -21.32
CA VAL A 111 -9.70 4.14 -19.87
C VAL A 111 -8.49 3.30 -19.45
N MET A 112 -8.17 2.22 -20.19
CA MET A 112 -6.99 1.38 -19.92
C MET A 112 -5.68 2.16 -20.04
N VAL A 113 -5.54 3.01 -21.06
CA VAL A 113 -4.33 3.86 -21.19
C VAL A 113 -4.20 4.83 -20.03
N VAL A 114 -5.29 5.45 -19.58
CA VAL A 114 -5.25 6.36 -18.43
C VAL A 114 -4.92 5.59 -17.14
N LEU A 115 -5.50 4.41 -16.92
CA LEU A 115 -5.13 3.55 -15.77
C LEU A 115 -3.65 3.17 -15.81
N PHE A 116 -3.10 2.89 -16.97
CA PHE A 116 -1.67 2.60 -17.15
C PHE A 116 -0.80 3.81 -16.78
N ILE A 117 -1.14 5.00 -17.28
CA ILE A 117 -0.42 6.26 -16.97
C ILE A 117 -0.50 6.55 -15.47
N ARG A 118 -1.68 6.41 -14.85
CA ARG A 118 -1.87 6.57 -13.41
C ARG A 118 -1.01 5.60 -12.59
N SER A 119 -0.94 4.35 -13.02
CA SER A 119 -0.10 3.32 -12.38
C SER A 119 1.39 3.67 -12.45
N ILE A 120 1.87 4.17 -13.59
CA ILE A 120 3.25 4.67 -13.72
C ILE A 120 3.46 5.88 -12.79
N GLY A 121 2.56 6.87 -12.79
CA GLY A 121 2.64 8.02 -11.88
C GLY A 121 2.73 7.58 -10.42
N THR A 122 1.89 6.66 -9.99
CA THR A 122 1.91 6.09 -8.64
C THR A 122 3.22 5.37 -8.33
N ALA A 123 3.80 4.66 -9.32
CA ALA A 123 5.08 3.97 -9.17
C ALA A 123 6.25 4.94 -8.91
N PHE A 124 6.20 6.17 -9.44
CA PHE A 124 7.16 7.23 -9.12
C PHE A 124 6.84 7.93 -7.80
N HIS A 125 5.56 8.23 -7.56
CA HIS A 125 5.11 9.01 -6.43
C HIS A 125 5.34 8.30 -5.09
N THR A 126 4.94 7.03 -5.00
CA THR A 126 4.97 6.28 -3.72
C THR A 126 6.38 6.12 -3.14
N PRO A 127 7.41 5.70 -3.91
CA PRO A 127 8.78 5.64 -3.39
C PRO A 127 9.32 7.03 -3.01
N ALA A 128 8.97 8.07 -3.79
CA ALA A 128 9.41 9.43 -3.50
C ALA A 128 8.82 9.94 -2.18
N LEU A 129 7.53 9.75 -1.93
CA LEU A 129 6.86 10.10 -0.67
C LEU A 129 7.46 9.34 0.52
N ASN A 130 7.68 8.03 0.38
CA ASN A 130 8.31 7.21 1.42
C ASN A 130 9.74 7.66 1.74
N ALA A 131 10.48 8.12 0.73
CA ALA A 131 11.84 8.60 0.90
C ALA A 131 11.90 10.05 1.44
N VAL A 132 10.83 10.85 1.29
CA VAL A 132 10.72 12.21 1.84
C VAL A 132 10.36 12.19 3.32
N THR A 133 9.52 11.27 3.77
CA THR A 133 9.02 11.21 5.16
C THR A 133 10.16 11.26 6.20
N PRO A 134 11.22 10.43 6.14
CA PRO A 134 12.29 10.46 7.15
C PRO A 134 13.22 11.68 7.04
N LEU A 135 13.12 12.48 5.98
CA LEU A 135 13.84 13.75 5.87
C LEU A 135 13.15 14.88 6.64
N LEU A 136 11.85 14.73 6.88
CA LEU A 136 11.01 15.74 7.54
C LEU A 136 10.72 15.39 9.00
N VAL A 137 10.59 14.11 9.32
CA VAL A 137 10.07 13.60 10.59
C VAL A 137 11.19 13.01 11.44
N PRO A 138 11.26 13.35 12.76
CA PRO A 138 12.19 12.70 13.68
C PRO A 138 11.98 11.18 13.75
N GLU A 139 13.06 10.45 13.98
CA GLU A 139 13.10 8.98 13.93
C GLU A 139 12.09 8.33 14.90
N GLU A 140 11.95 8.92 16.10
CA GLU A 140 11.04 8.47 17.16
C GLU A 140 9.57 8.62 16.76
N GLN A 141 9.25 9.47 15.79
CA GLN A 141 7.90 9.76 15.33
C GLN A 141 7.51 9.02 14.04
N LEU A 142 8.47 8.33 13.39
CA LEU A 142 8.21 7.65 12.09
C LEU A 142 7.11 6.61 12.19
N THR A 143 7.11 5.78 13.23
CA THR A 143 6.07 4.76 13.45
C THR A 143 4.69 5.38 13.63
N LYS A 144 4.61 6.51 14.34
CA LYS A 144 3.37 7.25 14.54
C LYS A 144 2.84 7.84 13.23
N CYS A 145 3.72 8.43 12.43
CA CYS A 145 3.37 8.97 11.11
C CYS A 145 2.94 7.85 10.14
N ALA A 146 3.59 6.69 10.19
CA ALA A 146 3.18 5.50 9.44
C ALA A 146 1.77 5.04 9.85
N GLY A 147 1.45 5.06 11.16
CA GLY A 147 0.11 4.77 11.67
C GLY A 147 -0.95 5.72 11.12
N TYR A 148 -0.68 7.03 11.05
CA TYR A 148 -1.59 7.99 10.43
C TYR A 148 -1.83 7.71 8.94
N SER A 149 -0.78 7.34 8.21
CA SER A 149 -0.90 6.98 6.79
C SER A 149 -1.74 5.71 6.59
N GLN A 150 -1.58 4.72 7.46
CA GLN A 150 -2.40 3.49 7.44
C GLN A 150 -3.86 3.78 7.80
N SER A 151 -4.11 4.66 8.78
CA SER A 151 -5.47 5.10 9.12
C SER A 151 -6.14 5.79 7.95
N LEU A 152 -5.41 6.66 7.24
CA LEU A 152 -5.90 7.35 6.05
C LEU A 152 -6.26 6.36 4.94
N GLN A 153 -5.42 5.34 4.70
CA GLN A 153 -5.73 4.27 3.75
C GLN A 153 -7.02 3.54 4.15
N SER A 154 -7.17 3.20 5.43
CA SER A 154 -8.37 2.52 5.93
C SER A 154 -9.63 3.36 5.76
N ILE A 155 -9.55 4.66 6.05
CA ILE A 155 -10.65 5.61 5.79
C ILE A 155 -11.00 5.63 4.30
N SER A 156 -9.98 5.67 3.44
CA SER A 156 -10.18 5.64 1.99
C SER A 156 -10.90 4.38 1.54
N TYR A 157 -10.51 3.21 2.04
CA TYR A 157 -11.18 1.93 1.73
C TYR A 157 -12.64 1.89 2.16
N ILE A 158 -12.99 2.50 3.32
CA ILE A 158 -14.37 2.51 3.82
C ILE A 158 -15.23 3.55 3.08
N VAL A 159 -14.69 4.76 2.95
CA VAL A 159 -15.46 5.92 2.49
C VAL A 159 -15.57 5.96 0.97
N SER A 160 -14.49 5.64 0.25
CA SER A 160 -14.45 5.83 -1.20
C SER A 160 -15.48 5.01 -1.97
N PRO A 161 -15.76 3.73 -1.68
CA PRO A 161 -16.80 2.98 -2.38
C PRO A 161 -18.19 3.59 -2.19
N ALA A 162 -18.53 4.00 -0.97
CA ALA A 162 -19.83 4.59 -0.66
C ALA A 162 -19.99 5.96 -1.33
N VAL A 163 -18.97 6.81 -1.26
CA VAL A 163 -18.97 8.13 -1.92
C VAL A 163 -18.97 7.97 -3.45
N ALA A 164 -18.21 7.03 -3.99
CA ALA A 164 -18.19 6.75 -5.42
C ALA A 164 -19.58 6.33 -5.93
N ALA A 165 -20.27 5.42 -5.21
CA ALA A 165 -21.62 4.98 -5.57
C ALA A 165 -22.63 6.15 -5.53
N LEU A 166 -22.56 7.00 -4.50
CA LEU A 166 -23.40 8.19 -4.40
C LEU A 166 -23.11 9.16 -5.54
N LEU A 167 -21.85 9.50 -5.79
CA LEU A 167 -21.49 10.43 -6.86
C LEU A 167 -21.86 9.88 -8.24
N TYR A 168 -21.60 8.59 -8.48
CA TYR A 168 -21.91 7.93 -9.75
C TYR A 168 -23.43 7.86 -10.04
N SER A 169 -24.28 7.89 -8.99
CA SER A 169 -25.73 7.90 -9.14
C SER A 169 -26.31 9.27 -9.51
N VAL A 170 -25.59 10.36 -9.23
CA VAL A 170 -26.09 11.74 -9.41
C VAL A 170 -25.24 12.58 -10.35
N TRP A 171 -24.02 12.19 -10.62
CA TRP A 171 -23.05 12.88 -11.48
C TRP A 171 -22.56 12.01 -12.60
N GLU A 172 -22.24 12.63 -13.73
CA GLU A 172 -21.54 11.96 -14.81
C GLU A 172 -20.09 11.66 -14.45
N LEU A 173 -19.52 10.65 -15.09
CA LEU A 173 -18.14 10.20 -14.82
C LEU A 173 -17.10 11.33 -15.01
N ASN A 174 -17.33 12.25 -15.97
CA ASN A 174 -16.47 13.41 -16.21
C ASN A 174 -16.29 14.30 -14.97
N ALA A 175 -17.38 14.54 -14.21
CA ALA A 175 -17.33 15.33 -12.97
C ALA A 175 -16.55 14.62 -11.87
N ILE A 176 -16.68 13.29 -11.75
CA ILE A 176 -15.92 12.48 -10.78
C ILE A 176 -14.43 12.50 -11.14
N ILE A 177 -14.09 12.40 -12.43
CA ILE A 177 -12.70 12.53 -12.90
C ILE A 177 -12.14 13.92 -12.56
N ALA A 178 -12.94 14.98 -12.75
CA ALA A 178 -12.52 16.36 -12.43
C ALA A 178 -12.19 16.55 -10.93
N ILE A 179 -12.92 15.89 -10.02
CA ILE A 179 -12.60 15.91 -8.58
C ILE A 179 -11.21 15.28 -8.32
N ASP A 180 -10.88 14.18 -8.97
CA ASP A 180 -9.56 13.55 -8.83
C ASP A 180 -8.44 14.45 -9.37
N VAL A 181 -8.67 15.09 -10.50
CA VAL A 181 -7.73 16.09 -11.04
C VAL A 181 -7.49 17.22 -10.06
N LEU A 182 -8.54 17.76 -9.43
CA LEU A 182 -8.42 18.78 -8.38
C LEU A 182 -7.66 18.26 -7.17
N GLY A 183 -7.91 17.02 -6.74
CA GLY A 183 -7.18 16.36 -5.65
C GLY A 183 -5.68 16.27 -5.92
N ALA A 184 -5.30 15.85 -7.11
CA ALA A 184 -3.89 15.77 -7.52
C ALA A 184 -3.21 17.15 -7.60
N VAL A 185 -3.93 18.18 -8.07
CA VAL A 185 -3.43 19.58 -8.09
C VAL A 185 -3.22 20.09 -6.65
N ILE A 186 -4.16 19.85 -5.73
CA ILE A 186 -4.03 20.23 -4.31
C ILE A 186 -2.80 19.53 -3.71
N ALA A 187 -2.63 18.23 -3.94
CA ALA A 187 -1.46 17.50 -3.47
C ALA A 187 -0.16 18.10 -4.00
N SER A 188 -0.08 18.40 -5.30
CA SER A 188 1.08 19.07 -5.92
C SER A 188 1.40 20.42 -5.27
N ILE A 189 0.37 21.23 -4.99
CA ILE A 189 0.52 22.55 -4.34
C ILE A 189 1.08 22.38 -2.92
N THR A 190 0.55 21.46 -2.12
CA THR A 190 1.03 21.24 -0.74
C THR A 190 2.48 20.78 -0.71
N VAL A 191 2.89 19.91 -1.64
CA VAL A 191 4.29 19.51 -1.80
C VAL A 191 5.14 20.70 -2.27
N ALA A 192 4.64 21.54 -3.18
CA ALA A 192 5.37 22.70 -3.70
C ALA A 192 5.68 23.75 -2.62
N ILE A 193 4.76 23.97 -1.67
CA ILE A 193 4.93 24.96 -0.58
C ILE A 193 5.99 24.49 0.44
N VAL A 194 6.06 23.18 0.73
CA VAL A 194 6.96 22.66 1.77
C VAL A 194 8.41 22.60 1.26
N ARG A 195 9.33 23.12 2.04
CA ARG A 195 10.76 22.96 1.79
C ARG A 195 11.23 21.59 2.25
N ILE A 196 11.57 20.72 1.30
CA ILE A 196 12.13 19.40 1.54
C ILE A 196 13.65 19.50 1.45
N PRO A 197 14.42 19.03 2.46
CA PRO A 197 15.87 19.03 2.39
C PRO A 197 16.37 18.24 1.18
N LYS A 198 17.28 18.81 0.41
CA LYS A 198 17.96 18.10 -0.67
C LYS A 198 19.03 17.21 -0.08
N LEU A 199 19.14 15.97 -0.55
CA LEU A 199 20.33 15.17 -0.34
C LEU A 199 21.48 15.80 -1.14
N GLY A 200 22.63 15.97 -0.49
CA GLY A 200 23.78 16.68 -1.09
C GLY A 200 24.20 16.12 -2.45
N ASP A 201 24.81 16.94 -3.27
CA ASP A 201 25.18 16.71 -4.69
C ASP A 201 26.06 15.46 -4.96
N GLN A 202 26.61 14.84 -3.92
CA GLN A 202 27.47 13.65 -4.06
C GLN A 202 26.75 12.43 -4.62
N VAL A 203 25.41 12.35 -4.54
CA VAL A 203 24.61 11.22 -5.07
C VAL A 203 24.26 11.44 -6.54
N GLN A 204 24.35 12.69 -7.06
CA GLN A 204 23.90 13.06 -8.41
C GLN A 204 24.91 12.76 -9.53
N SER A 205 26.17 12.43 -9.22
CA SER A 205 27.27 12.43 -10.21
C SER A 205 27.51 11.11 -10.96
N LEU A 206 26.83 10.02 -10.63
CA LEU A 206 27.04 8.72 -11.28
C LEU A 206 26.06 8.49 -12.45
N LYS A 207 26.57 8.05 -13.62
CA LYS A 207 25.72 7.68 -14.77
C LYS A 207 24.70 6.61 -14.40
N PRO A 208 23.44 6.73 -14.87
CA PRO A 208 22.40 5.76 -14.56
C PRO A 208 22.79 4.36 -15.02
N ASN A 209 22.96 3.45 -14.11
CA ASN A 209 23.12 2.04 -14.40
C ASN A 209 22.10 1.27 -13.58
N PHE A 210 20.93 1.06 -14.17
CA PHE A 210 19.79 0.39 -13.54
C PHE A 210 20.16 -0.92 -12.84
N ILE A 211 20.91 -1.75 -13.55
CA ILE A 211 21.32 -3.06 -13.03
C ILE A 211 22.25 -2.89 -11.82
N ARG A 212 23.15 -1.92 -11.90
CA ARG A 212 24.06 -1.62 -10.79
C ARG A 212 23.32 -1.12 -9.57
N GLU A 213 22.40 -0.20 -9.74
CA GLU A 213 21.67 0.40 -8.61
C GLU A 213 20.63 -0.55 -8.00
N MET A 214 20.02 -1.40 -8.82
CA MET A 214 19.21 -2.51 -8.32
C MET A 214 20.08 -3.51 -7.51
N LYS A 215 21.31 -3.78 -7.97
CA LYS A 215 22.28 -4.55 -7.21
C LYS A 215 22.70 -3.81 -5.93
N GLU A 216 22.88 -2.50 -5.98
CA GLU A 216 23.19 -1.68 -4.79
C GLU A 216 22.05 -1.68 -3.77
N GLY A 217 20.80 -1.50 -4.18
CA GLY A 217 19.62 -1.63 -3.32
C GLY A 217 19.54 -3.02 -2.66
N MET A 218 19.76 -4.06 -3.46
CA MET A 218 19.84 -5.44 -2.97
C MET A 218 21.06 -5.65 -2.05
N ALA A 219 22.21 -5.04 -2.36
CA ALA A 219 23.40 -5.13 -1.52
C ALA A 219 23.20 -4.43 -0.17
N VAL A 220 22.56 -3.25 -0.16
CA VAL A 220 22.19 -2.54 1.07
C VAL A 220 21.28 -3.39 1.94
N LEU A 221 20.25 -4.00 1.35
CA LEU A 221 19.38 -4.93 2.06
C LEU A 221 20.13 -6.15 2.60
N ARG A 222 21.01 -6.75 1.80
CA ARG A 222 21.80 -7.93 2.20
C ARG A 222 22.85 -7.59 3.26
N GLN A 223 23.37 -6.36 3.29
CA GLN A 223 24.26 -5.92 4.36
C GLN A 223 23.55 -5.88 5.70
N ASN A 224 22.27 -5.50 5.71
CA ASN A 224 21.42 -5.65 6.89
C ASN A 224 20.66 -6.97 6.83
N LYS A 225 21.32 -8.05 7.30
CA LYS A 225 20.76 -9.42 7.28
C LYS A 225 19.37 -9.49 7.92
N GLY A 226 19.09 -8.66 8.93
CA GLY A 226 17.79 -8.62 9.60
C GLY A 226 16.70 -8.08 8.68
N LEU A 227 16.93 -6.96 7.99
CA LEU A 227 15.97 -6.39 7.03
C LEU A 227 15.78 -7.30 5.82
N PHE A 228 16.84 -7.94 5.34
CA PHE A 228 16.73 -8.91 4.25
C PHE A 228 15.90 -10.14 4.63
N ALA A 229 16.12 -10.69 5.82
CA ALA A 229 15.32 -11.79 6.35
C ALA A 229 13.85 -11.36 6.56
N LEU A 230 13.61 -10.14 7.07
CA LEU A 230 12.27 -9.59 7.23
C LEU A 230 11.57 -9.40 5.88
N LEU A 231 12.29 -9.00 4.83
CA LEU A 231 11.74 -8.94 3.47
C LEU A 231 11.31 -10.32 2.98
N LEU A 232 12.14 -11.36 3.17
CA LEU A 232 11.80 -12.72 2.74
C LEU A 232 10.56 -13.25 3.47
N VAL A 233 10.51 -13.06 4.80
CA VAL A 233 9.33 -13.41 5.61
C VAL A 233 8.10 -12.66 5.13
N GLY A 234 8.23 -11.35 4.87
CA GLY A 234 7.14 -10.53 4.36
C GLY A 234 6.68 -10.93 2.96
N THR A 235 7.60 -11.31 2.07
CA THR A 235 7.26 -11.81 0.73
C THR A 235 6.48 -13.11 0.82
N LEU A 236 6.90 -14.04 1.67
CA LEU A 236 6.21 -15.31 1.89
C LEU A 236 4.83 -15.09 2.52
N TYR A 237 4.73 -14.16 3.49
CA TYR A 237 3.46 -13.75 4.07
C TYR A 237 2.51 -13.17 3.02
N MET A 238 2.97 -12.24 2.18
CA MET A 238 2.16 -11.63 1.12
C MET A 238 1.75 -12.65 0.05
N PHE A 239 2.62 -13.59 -0.28
CA PHE A 239 2.32 -14.68 -1.21
C PHE A 239 1.14 -15.54 -0.77
N VAL A 240 1.02 -15.82 0.54
CA VAL A 240 -0.09 -16.60 1.09
C VAL A 240 -1.33 -15.73 1.32
N TYR A 241 -1.14 -14.46 1.78
CA TYR A 241 -2.22 -13.59 2.20
C TYR A 241 -2.94 -12.89 1.04
N MET A 242 -2.19 -12.39 0.01
CA MET A 242 -2.80 -11.60 -1.08
C MET A 242 -3.93 -12.32 -1.84
N PRO A 243 -3.83 -13.63 -2.13
CA PRO A 243 -4.93 -14.35 -2.76
C PRO A 243 -6.20 -14.41 -1.94
N ILE A 244 -6.10 -14.33 -0.62
CA ILE A 244 -7.25 -14.36 0.28
C ILE A 244 -8.19 -13.19 -0.01
N ASN A 245 -7.65 -11.99 -0.26
CA ASN A 245 -8.46 -10.82 -0.59
C ASN A 245 -9.34 -11.03 -1.84
N ALA A 246 -8.83 -11.74 -2.85
CA ALA A 246 -9.60 -12.05 -4.06
C ALA A 246 -10.68 -13.12 -3.80
N LEU A 247 -10.52 -13.95 -2.78
CA LEU A 247 -11.41 -15.05 -2.45
C LEU A 247 -12.45 -14.73 -1.37
N TYR A 248 -12.43 -13.52 -0.77
CA TYR A 248 -13.47 -13.08 0.16
C TYR A 248 -14.89 -13.15 -0.41
N PRO A 249 -15.16 -12.68 -1.65
CA PRO A 249 -16.47 -12.82 -2.24
C PRO A 249 -16.90 -14.29 -2.38
N LEU A 250 -15.96 -15.16 -2.77
CA LEU A 250 -16.21 -16.58 -2.98
C LEU A 250 -16.58 -17.29 -1.67
N ILE A 251 -15.79 -17.13 -0.60
CA ILE A 251 -16.13 -17.74 0.70
C ILE A 251 -17.44 -17.18 1.26
N THR A 252 -17.70 -15.89 1.06
CA THR A 252 -18.93 -15.27 1.55
C THR A 252 -20.17 -15.79 0.83
N MET A 253 -20.14 -15.89 -0.49
CA MET A 253 -21.32 -16.27 -1.29
C MET A 253 -21.48 -17.78 -1.39
N GLU A 254 -20.43 -18.54 -1.68
CA GLU A 254 -20.53 -19.97 -1.93
C GLU A 254 -20.50 -20.80 -0.64
N TYR A 255 -19.60 -20.45 0.31
CA TYR A 255 -19.48 -21.24 1.52
C TYR A 255 -20.50 -20.84 2.59
N PHE A 256 -20.62 -19.54 2.89
CA PHE A 256 -21.58 -19.04 3.88
C PHE A 256 -22.98 -18.78 3.29
N ASN A 257 -23.24 -19.08 2.02
CA ASN A 257 -24.49 -18.82 1.32
C ASN A 257 -24.96 -17.36 1.46
N GLY A 258 -23.99 -16.43 1.43
CA GLY A 258 -24.24 -15.02 1.61
C GLY A 258 -24.72 -14.33 0.34
N THR A 259 -25.10 -13.07 0.49
CA THR A 259 -25.52 -12.17 -0.59
C THR A 259 -24.44 -11.09 -0.81
N PRO A 260 -24.52 -10.26 -1.86
CA PRO A 260 -23.63 -9.09 -2.02
C PRO A 260 -23.59 -8.17 -0.79
N MET A 261 -24.70 -8.06 -0.04
CA MET A 261 -24.73 -7.31 1.23
C MET A 261 -23.79 -7.91 2.28
N HIS A 262 -23.70 -9.23 2.34
CA HIS A 262 -22.77 -9.93 3.26
C HIS A 262 -21.31 -9.64 2.90
N ILE A 263 -20.97 -9.51 1.59
CA ILE A 263 -19.64 -9.08 1.14
C ILE A 263 -19.34 -7.67 1.67
N SER A 264 -20.28 -6.74 1.51
CA SER A 264 -20.11 -5.37 2.00
C SER A 264 -19.88 -5.32 3.51
N ILE A 265 -20.61 -6.14 4.29
CA ILE A 265 -20.43 -6.25 5.75
C ILE A 265 -19.01 -6.73 6.09
N THR A 266 -18.48 -7.74 5.38
CA THR A 266 -17.12 -8.25 5.63
C THR A 266 -16.05 -7.21 5.25
N GLU A 267 -16.24 -6.50 4.15
CA GLU A 267 -15.33 -5.42 3.73
C GLU A 267 -15.32 -4.26 4.72
N ILE A 268 -16.50 -3.81 5.19
CA ILE A 268 -16.60 -2.75 6.20
C ILE A 268 -15.96 -3.20 7.51
N ALA A 269 -16.18 -4.43 7.95
CA ALA A 269 -15.57 -4.98 9.16
C ALA A 269 -14.02 -4.99 9.04
N TYR A 270 -13.50 -5.47 7.91
CA TYR A 270 -12.07 -5.48 7.64
C TYR A 270 -11.48 -4.06 7.62
N ALA A 271 -12.10 -3.15 6.89
CA ALA A 271 -11.65 -1.76 6.78
C ALA A 271 -11.75 -1.01 8.12
N SER A 272 -12.80 -1.27 8.91
CA SER A 272 -12.93 -0.73 10.27
C SER A 272 -11.82 -1.24 11.19
N GLY A 273 -11.47 -2.52 11.08
CA GLY A 273 -10.30 -3.10 11.74
C GLY A 273 -9.00 -2.38 11.37
N MET A 274 -8.77 -2.14 10.07
CA MET A 274 -7.59 -1.39 9.59
C MET A 274 -7.55 0.03 10.17
N LEU A 275 -8.69 0.72 10.20
CA LEU A 275 -8.77 2.07 10.78
C LEU A 275 -8.39 2.06 12.26
N ILE A 276 -9.00 1.16 13.04
CA ILE A 276 -8.71 1.03 14.47
C ILE A 276 -7.24 0.66 14.68
N GLY A 277 -6.71 -0.30 13.93
CA GLY A 277 -5.30 -0.71 14.00
C GLY A 277 -4.34 0.42 13.68
N GLY A 278 -4.64 1.22 12.65
CA GLY A 278 -3.85 2.40 12.29
C GLY A 278 -3.87 3.49 13.37
N LEU A 279 -5.04 3.76 13.97
CA LEU A 279 -5.17 4.70 15.08
C LEU A 279 -4.40 4.21 16.32
N LEU A 280 -4.53 2.93 16.69
CA LEU A 280 -3.79 2.34 17.79
C LEU A 280 -2.28 2.40 17.54
N LEU A 281 -1.82 2.08 16.34
CA LEU A 281 -0.41 2.22 15.98
C LEU A 281 0.05 3.67 16.06
N GLY A 282 -0.78 4.63 15.64
CA GLY A 282 -0.49 6.07 15.75
C GLY A 282 -0.38 6.56 17.20
N LEU A 283 -1.20 6.03 18.10
CA LEU A 283 -1.21 6.39 19.52
C LEU A 283 -0.09 5.71 20.30
N PHE A 284 0.16 4.43 20.06
CA PHE A 284 1.07 3.58 20.83
C PHE A 284 2.35 3.19 20.06
N GLY A 285 2.59 3.75 18.86
CA GLY A 285 3.65 3.34 17.94
C GLY A 285 5.08 3.56 18.42
N ASN A 286 5.29 4.18 19.59
CA ASN A 286 6.63 4.35 20.20
C ASN A 286 7.11 3.08 20.96
N TYR A 287 6.58 1.91 20.59
CA TYR A 287 6.94 0.66 21.24
C TYR A 287 8.28 0.13 20.74
N GLN A 288 9.20 -0.15 21.69
CA GLN A 288 10.57 -0.53 21.36
C GLN A 288 10.72 -1.94 20.76
N LYS A 289 9.77 -2.86 21.05
CA LYS A 289 9.82 -4.24 20.56
C LYS A 289 9.03 -4.38 19.25
N ARG A 290 9.54 -3.78 18.18
CA ARG A 290 8.87 -3.71 16.88
C ARG A 290 8.69 -5.07 16.22
N ILE A 291 9.67 -5.96 16.36
CA ILE A 291 9.57 -7.34 15.83
C ILE A 291 8.46 -8.12 16.53
N LEU A 292 8.23 -7.89 17.81
CA LEU A 292 7.11 -8.51 18.53
C LEU A 292 5.77 -8.04 17.95
N LEU A 293 5.62 -6.74 17.61
CA LEU A 293 4.39 -6.22 16.99
C LEU A 293 4.15 -6.86 15.60
N ILE A 294 5.19 -6.95 14.77
CA ILE A 294 5.12 -7.60 13.46
C ILE A 294 4.72 -9.07 13.63
N THR A 295 5.39 -9.80 14.51
CA THR A 295 5.12 -11.22 14.75
C THR A 295 3.71 -11.44 15.26
N ALA A 296 3.26 -10.65 16.24
CA ALA A 296 1.91 -10.73 16.80
C ALA A 296 0.85 -10.43 15.73
N SER A 297 1.08 -9.45 14.86
CA SER A 297 0.13 -9.12 13.78
C SER A 297 0.01 -10.25 12.75
N ILE A 298 1.13 -10.86 12.33
CA ILE A 298 1.12 -12.02 11.45
C ILE A 298 0.39 -13.21 12.14
N PHE A 299 0.63 -13.42 13.42
CA PHE A 299 0.00 -14.48 14.19
C PHE A 299 -1.51 -14.28 14.32
N MET A 300 -1.96 -13.05 14.64
CA MET A 300 -3.39 -12.69 14.68
C MET A 300 -4.06 -12.93 13.32
N MET A 301 -3.43 -12.54 12.22
CA MET A 301 -3.91 -12.81 10.87
C MET A 301 -4.08 -14.32 10.65
N GLY A 302 -3.06 -15.10 10.96
CA GLY A 302 -3.07 -16.56 10.79
C GLY A 302 -4.17 -17.24 11.62
N ILE A 303 -4.34 -16.87 12.89
CA ILE A 303 -5.42 -17.38 13.73
C ILE A 303 -6.79 -17.05 13.14
N SER A 304 -7.01 -15.80 12.75
CA SER A 304 -8.30 -15.36 12.19
C SER A 304 -8.65 -16.14 10.91
N LEU A 305 -7.67 -16.37 10.03
CA LEU A 305 -7.87 -17.19 8.83
C LEU A 305 -8.13 -18.66 9.16
N THR A 306 -7.40 -19.23 10.11
CA THR A 306 -7.58 -20.62 10.56
C THR A 306 -8.98 -20.81 11.12
N ILE A 307 -9.42 -19.91 12.00
CA ILE A 307 -10.79 -19.93 12.54
C ILE A 307 -11.80 -19.81 11.38
N SER A 308 -11.62 -18.86 10.47
CA SER A 308 -12.52 -18.65 9.32
C SER A 308 -12.69 -19.91 8.48
N GLY A 309 -11.60 -20.67 8.26
CA GLY A 309 -11.64 -21.92 7.50
C GLY A 309 -12.27 -23.11 8.24
N LEU A 310 -12.35 -23.05 9.57
CA LEU A 310 -12.96 -24.09 10.42
C LEU A 310 -14.44 -23.82 10.74
N LEU A 311 -14.95 -22.62 10.47
CA LEU A 311 -16.34 -22.27 10.77
C LEU A 311 -17.31 -23.15 9.97
N PRO A 312 -18.46 -23.54 10.57
CA PRO A 312 -19.57 -24.09 9.82
C PRO A 312 -20.23 -23.01 8.95
N GLN A 313 -21.04 -23.41 7.97
CA GLN A 313 -21.74 -22.48 7.08
C GLN A 313 -22.60 -21.44 7.80
N SER A 314 -23.12 -21.78 8.99
CA SER A 314 -23.87 -20.86 9.87
C SER A 314 -22.99 -19.85 10.61
N GLY A 315 -21.66 -19.97 10.52
CA GLY A 315 -20.69 -19.16 11.26
C GLY A 315 -20.37 -17.78 10.67
N PHE A 316 -21.19 -17.25 9.77
CA PHE A 316 -20.93 -15.99 9.06
C PHE A 316 -20.58 -14.81 9.98
N PHE A 317 -21.30 -14.61 11.08
CA PHE A 317 -21.04 -13.49 11.99
C PHE A 317 -19.69 -13.62 12.71
N ILE A 318 -19.23 -14.83 13.01
CA ILE A 318 -17.88 -15.07 13.56
C ILE A 318 -16.84 -14.75 12.48
N PHE A 319 -17.10 -15.10 11.22
CA PHE A 319 -16.26 -14.73 10.08
C PHE A 319 -16.12 -13.20 9.95
N VAL A 320 -17.21 -12.43 10.11
CA VAL A 320 -17.18 -10.96 10.13
C VAL A 320 -16.23 -10.43 11.22
N VAL A 321 -16.29 -11.01 12.44
CA VAL A 321 -15.37 -10.65 13.53
C VAL A 321 -13.92 -10.99 13.15
N CYS A 322 -13.69 -12.17 12.55
CA CYS A 322 -12.36 -12.55 12.04
C CYS A 322 -11.86 -11.53 10.98
N CYS A 323 -12.73 -11.05 10.09
CA CYS A 323 -12.38 -10.02 9.12
C CYS A 323 -11.93 -8.71 9.80
N ALA A 324 -12.64 -8.27 10.85
CA ALA A 324 -12.24 -7.09 11.61
C ALA A 324 -10.86 -7.27 12.27
N ILE A 325 -10.58 -8.43 12.87
CA ILE A 325 -9.27 -8.76 13.47
C ILE A 325 -8.17 -8.83 12.40
N MET A 326 -8.45 -9.44 11.24
CA MET A 326 -7.53 -9.45 10.11
C MET A 326 -7.20 -8.02 9.67
N GLY A 327 -8.21 -7.16 9.50
CA GLY A 327 -8.02 -5.75 9.19
C GLY A 327 -7.15 -5.04 10.22
N LEU A 328 -7.43 -5.23 11.51
CA LEU A 328 -6.68 -4.63 12.63
C LEU A 328 -5.19 -5.01 12.60
N SER A 329 -4.85 -6.22 12.16
CA SER A 329 -3.47 -6.70 12.13
C SER A 329 -2.61 -6.03 11.04
N VAL A 330 -3.22 -5.59 9.92
CA VAL A 330 -2.50 -5.06 8.76
C VAL A 330 -1.63 -3.83 9.06
N PRO A 331 -2.11 -2.78 9.75
CA PRO A 331 -1.28 -1.62 10.05
C PRO A 331 -0.10 -1.93 10.97
N PHE A 332 -0.27 -2.87 11.91
CA PHE A 332 0.82 -3.30 12.80
C PHE A 332 1.92 -4.03 12.03
N TYR A 333 1.58 -4.77 10.99
CA TYR A 333 2.56 -5.37 10.10
C TYR A 333 3.22 -4.31 9.21
N SER A 334 2.44 -3.66 8.34
CA SER A 334 2.96 -2.81 7.27
C SER A 334 3.53 -1.50 7.78
N GLY A 335 2.89 -0.87 8.77
CA GLY A 335 3.36 0.39 9.36
C GLY A 335 4.66 0.23 10.12
N VAL A 336 4.77 -0.81 10.97
CA VAL A 336 5.99 -1.08 11.73
C VAL A 336 7.14 -1.52 10.83
N GLN A 337 6.86 -2.35 9.81
CA GLN A 337 7.85 -2.74 8.81
C GLN A 337 8.38 -1.51 8.07
N THR A 338 7.49 -0.65 7.59
CA THR A 338 7.88 0.59 6.89
C THR A 338 8.76 1.48 7.77
N ALA A 339 8.39 1.68 9.05
CA ALA A 339 9.17 2.46 9.99
C ALA A 339 10.58 1.86 10.23
N LEU A 340 10.71 0.53 10.34
CA LEU A 340 12.00 -0.14 10.47
C LEU A 340 12.90 0.09 9.25
N PHE A 341 12.35 0.01 8.03
CA PHE A 341 13.12 0.29 6.82
C PHE A 341 13.57 1.76 6.78
N GLN A 342 12.68 2.70 7.14
CA GLN A 342 13.00 4.13 7.16
C GLN A 342 14.07 4.48 8.20
N GLU A 343 14.11 3.79 9.34
CA GLU A 343 15.09 4.01 10.40
C GLU A 343 16.46 3.40 10.10
N LYS A 344 16.47 2.16 9.58
CA LYS A 344 17.72 1.38 9.42
C LYS A 344 18.41 1.58 8.08
N ILE A 345 17.77 2.22 7.12
CA ILE A 345 18.31 2.46 5.79
C ILE A 345 18.59 3.95 5.62
N LYS A 346 19.79 4.27 5.13
CA LYS A 346 20.17 5.67 4.87
C LYS A 346 19.19 6.30 3.86
N PRO A 347 18.83 7.60 4.03
CA PRO A 347 17.88 8.28 3.16
C PRO A 347 18.23 8.20 1.66
N GLU A 348 19.52 8.10 1.31
CA GLU A 348 19.98 8.03 -0.09
C GLU A 348 19.55 6.73 -0.80
N TYR A 349 19.26 5.64 -0.04
CA TYR A 349 18.92 4.33 -0.59
C TYR A 349 17.44 3.97 -0.40
N LEU A 350 16.66 4.78 0.34
CA LEU A 350 15.27 4.46 0.67
C LEU A 350 14.40 4.25 -0.58
N GLY A 351 14.55 5.11 -1.59
CA GLY A 351 13.78 4.96 -2.84
C GLY A 351 14.04 3.62 -3.53
N ARG A 352 15.33 3.22 -3.64
CA ARG A 352 15.73 1.93 -4.25
C ARG A 352 15.18 0.75 -3.46
N VAL A 353 15.30 0.81 -2.14
CA VAL A 353 14.87 -0.26 -1.26
C VAL A 353 13.36 -0.39 -1.26
N PHE A 354 12.59 0.70 -1.09
CA PHE A 354 11.14 0.65 -1.12
C PHE A 354 10.59 0.20 -2.47
N SER A 355 11.17 0.67 -3.56
CA SER A 355 10.79 0.23 -4.89
C SER A 355 11.09 -1.25 -5.12
N LEU A 356 12.27 -1.72 -4.72
CA LEU A 356 12.66 -3.12 -4.82
C LEU A 356 11.76 -4.02 -3.95
N THR A 357 11.56 -3.66 -2.68
CA THR A 357 10.73 -4.44 -1.75
C THR A 357 9.27 -4.47 -2.19
N GLY A 358 8.73 -3.32 -2.61
CA GLY A 358 7.39 -3.22 -3.15
C GLY A 358 7.19 -4.08 -4.38
N SER A 359 8.15 -4.09 -5.32
CA SER A 359 8.08 -4.94 -6.52
C SER A 359 8.16 -6.42 -6.19
N ILE A 360 9.08 -6.83 -5.30
CA ILE A 360 9.19 -8.24 -4.88
C ILE A 360 7.90 -8.72 -4.23
N MET A 361 7.34 -7.94 -3.30
CA MET A 361 6.09 -8.28 -2.63
C MET A 361 4.90 -8.29 -3.60
N SER A 362 4.87 -7.35 -4.53
CA SER A 362 3.80 -7.25 -5.52
C SER A 362 3.81 -8.37 -6.54
N LEU A 363 4.98 -8.86 -6.95
CA LEU A 363 5.11 -10.02 -7.85
C LEU A 363 4.63 -11.32 -7.20
N ALA A 364 4.59 -11.39 -5.87
CA ALA A 364 4.02 -12.52 -5.16
C ALA A 364 2.51 -12.68 -5.41
N MET A 365 1.78 -11.57 -5.64
CA MET A 365 0.33 -11.58 -5.83
C MET A 365 -0.14 -12.35 -7.07
N PRO A 366 0.36 -12.11 -8.31
CA PRO A 366 -0.08 -12.87 -9.48
C PRO A 366 0.18 -14.38 -9.35
N ILE A 367 1.36 -14.74 -8.82
CA ILE A 367 1.74 -16.15 -8.62
C ILE A 367 0.85 -16.78 -7.54
N GLY A 368 0.64 -16.06 -6.44
CA GLY A 368 -0.26 -16.49 -5.36
C GLY A 368 -1.69 -16.70 -5.85
N LEU A 369 -2.24 -15.78 -6.67
CA LEU A 369 -3.59 -15.89 -7.23
C LEU A 369 -3.75 -17.13 -8.13
N ILE A 370 -2.80 -17.39 -9.00
CA ILE A 370 -2.84 -18.57 -9.90
C ILE A 370 -2.84 -19.86 -9.07
N LEU A 371 -1.94 -19.96 -8.09
CA LEU A 371 -1.86 -21.14 -7.23
C LEU A 371 -3.10 -21.31 -6.34
N SER A 372 -3.58 -20.21 -5.77
CA SER A 372 -4.75 -20.27 -4.88
C SER A 372 -6.02 -20.65 -5.62
N GLY A 373 -6.25 -20.11 -6.82
CA GLY A 373 -7.39 -20.52 -7.64
C GLY A 373 -7.38 -22.01 -7.93
N PHE A 374 -6.24 -22.53 -8.38
CA PHE A 374 -6.09 -23.95 -8.69
C PHE A 374 -6.26 -24.88 -7.47
N ILE A 375 -5.77 -24.46 -6.30
CA ILE A 375 -5.87 -25.26 -5.06
C ILE A 375 -7.27 -25.13 -4.47
N ALA A 376 -7.81 -23.91 -4.36
CA ALA A 376 -9.12 -23.66 -3.77
C ALA A 376 -10.26 -24.35 -4.53
N ASP A 377 -10.18 -24.42 -5.86
CA ASP A 377 -11.13 -25.16 -6.69
C ASP A 377 -11.16 -26.68 -6.38
N ARG A 378 -10.03 -27.24 -5.93
CA ARG A 378 -9.91 -28.67 -5.62
C ARG A 378 -10.29 -29.03 -4.20
N ILE A 379 -9.89 -28.20 -3.22
CA ILE A 379 -10.06 -28.51 -1.81
C ILE A 379 -11.24 -27.77 -1.17
N GLY A 380 -11.82 -26.80 -1.88
CA GLY A 380 -12.82 -25.87 -1.35
C GLY A 380 -12.20 -24.61 -0.73
N VAL A 381 -12.91 -23.49 -0.87
CA VAL A 381 -12.43 -22.17 -0.44
C VAL A 381 -12.20 -22.10 1.08
N ASN A 382 -13.06 -22.73 1.88
CA ASN A 382 -12.92 -22.79 3.34
C ASN A 382 -11.63 -23.52 3.76
N HIS A 383 -11.32 -24.66 3.13
CA HIS A 383 -10.07 -25.39 3.39
C HIS A 383 -8.84 -24.61 2.93
N TRP A 384 -8.96 -23.80 1.87
CA TRP A 384 -7.91 -22.89 1.47
C TRP A 384 -7.63 -21.81 2.52
N PHE A 385 -8.68 -21.23 3.14
CA PHE A 385 -8.53 -20.29 4.25
C PHE A 385 -7.85 -20.95 5.44
N LEU A 386 -8.26 -22.18 5.81
CA LEU A 386 -7.62 -22.97 6.86
C LEU A 386 -6.14 -23.21 6.60
N LEU A 387 -5.80 -23.70 5.41
CA LEU A 387 -4.41 -23.97 5.01
C LEU A 387 -3.57 -22.70 5.05
N SER A 388 -4.08 -21.61 4.48
CA SER A 388 -3.41 -20.30 4.47
C SER A 388 -3.20 -19.78 5.89
N GLY A 389 -4.19 -19.94 6.78
CA GLY A 389 -4.08 -19.57 8.18
C GLY A 389 -2.97 -20.33 8.90
N ILE A 390 -2.89 -21.64 8.71
CA ILE A 390 -1.83 -22.49 9.28
C ILE A 390 -0.45 -22.08 8.76
N LEU A 391 -0.32 -21.85 7.44
CA LEU A 391 0.94 -21.40 6.84
C LEU A 391 1.38 -20.06 7.42
N ILE A 392 0.46 -19.11 7.59
CA ILE A 392 0.75 -17.78 8.18
C ILE A 392 1.15 -17.92 9.66
N ILE A 393 0.52 -18.82 10.44
CA ILE A 393 0.94 -19.11 11.82
C ILE A 393 2.37 -19.67 11.83
N CYS A 394 2.70 -20.59 10.92
CA CYS A 394 4.07 -21.11 10.81
C CYS A 394 5.07 -19.96 10.52
N ILE A 395 4.72 -19.05 9.61
CA ILE A 395 5.55 -17.88 9.29
C ILE A 395 5.72 -17.00 10.55
N ALA A 396 4.65 -16.76 11.32
CA ALA A 396 4.71 -15.99 12.56
C ALA A 396 5.62 -16.62 13.62
N ILE A 397 5.61 -17.96 13.73
CA ILE A 397 6.48 -18.67 14.67
C ILE A 397 7.94 -18.61 14.22
N VAL A 398 8.22 -18.79 12.93
CA VAL A 398 9.59 -18.79 12.37
C VAL A 398 10.20 -17.38 12.41
N CYS A 399 9.40 -16.33 12.21
CA CYS A 399 9.89 -14.96 12.13
C CYS A 399 10.78 -14.56 13.34
N PRO A 400 10.36 -14.68 14.61
CA PRO A 400 11.20 -14.33 15.77
C PRO A 400 12.31 -15.37 16.06
N MET A 401 12.28 -16.57 15.46
CA MET A 401 13.35 -17.56 15.61
C MET A 401 14.60 -17.17 14.80
N ILE A 402 14.44 -16.33 13.77
CA ILE A 402 15.55 -15.81 12.97
C ILE A 402 16.31 -14.77 13.80
N THR A 403 17.48 -15.12 14.27
CA THR A 403 18.33 -14.30 15.16
C THR A 403 18.58 -12.90 14.57
N GLU A 404 18.77 -12.80 13.26
CA GLU A 404 19.06 -11.53 12.60
C GLU A 404 17.85 -10.58 12.60
N ILE A 405 16.62 -11.10 12.57
CA ILE A 405 15.39 -10.31 12.72
C ILE A 405 15.28 -9.79 14.15
N ARG A 406 15.54 -10.61 15.17
CA ARG A 406 15.51 -10.19 16.57
C ARG A 406 16.49 -9.06 16.88
N LYS A 407 17.65 -9.06 16.23
CA LYS A 407 18.66 -8.00 16.38
C LYS A 407 18.18 -6.63 15.90
N LEU A 408 17.14 -6.54 15.08
CA LEU A 408 16.58 -5.26 14.60
C LEU A 408 15.98 -4.42 15.75
N ASP A 409 15.50 -5.06 16.83
CA ASP A 409 15.00 -4.36 18.03
C ASP A 409 16.13 -3.85 18.91
N LEU A 410 17.38 -4.30 18.73
CA LEU A 410 18.50 -3.81 19.48
C LEU A 410 18.92 -2.43 18.93
N LYS A 411 19.00 -1.42 19.83
CA LYS A 411 19.60 -0.14 19.45
C LYS A 411 21.05 -0.42 19.01
N GLN A 412 21.42 -0.04 17.81
CA GLN A 412 22.83 0.07 17.46
C GLN A 412 23.41 1.17 18.35
N ASN A 413 24.21 0.75 19.34
CA ASN A 413 25.11 1.67 20.04
C ASN A 413 26.11 2.16 18.98
N SER A 414 25.84 3.31 18.42
CA SER A 414 26.75 4.08 17.56
C SER A 414 27.38 5.17 18.37
#